data_b704c404bd37c58da668172f28021aa0
#
_entry.id   b704c404bd37c58da668172f28021aa0
#
_cell.length_a   1.000
_cell.length_b   1.000
_cell.length_c   1.000
_cell.angle_alpha   90.00
_cell.angle_beta   90.00
_cell.angle_gamma   90.00
#
_symmetry.space_group_name_H-M   'P 1'
#
loop_
_entity.id
_entity.type
_entity.pdbx_description
1 polymer ?
#
loop_
_entity_poly.entity_id
_entity_poly.type
_entity_poly.pdbx_seq_one_letter_code
_entity_poly.pdbx_strand_id
1 'polypeptide(L)'
;MVADMRRLALSLIASCSVALQGAAAQDIGLPIGSTPEAVEIEDLDGNPVNLAQYVGRKPVLVEFWATWCPLCAALFPKLEQAHHRYGDQVEFLVIAVAVNQSKASIKRHLERHPMPFVVLWDTQGRAVRAFKAPTTSYIVALDASGKVTYTGSGEDQDIEAAVKSALK
;
A
#
# COMPACT_ATOMS: atom_id res chain seq x y z
N MET A 1 -71.58 22.77 40.86
CA MET A 1 -71.35 21.73 39.80
C MET A 1 -70.03 22.04 39.13
N VAL A 2 -69.02 21.34 39.55
CA VAL A 2 -67.61 21.58 39.17
C VAL A 2 -67.22 20.53 38.17
N ALA A 3 -66.85 20.91 36.94
CA ALA A 3 -66.36 20.06 35.92
C ALA A 3 -64.80 20.07 35.94
N ASP A 4 -64.27 18.94 36.28
CA ASP A 4 -62.84 18.67 36.40
C ASP A 4 -62.26 18.42 34.99
N MET A 5 -61.41 19.32 34.54
CA MET A 5 -60.67 19.18 33.28
C MET A 5 -59.22 18.73 33.55
N ARG A 6 -59.02 17.43 33.60
CA ARG A 6 -57.69 16.84 33.65
C ARG A 6 -57.03 17.01 32.28
N ARG A 7 -56.05 17.89 32.21
CA ARG A 7 -55.16 18.06 31.06
C ARG A 7 -54.11 16.94 31.05
N LEU A 8 -54.23 15.98 30.14
CA LEU A 8 -53.15 15.03 29.83
C LEU A 8 -52.06 15.80 29.08
N ALA A 9 -50.91 15.95 29.75
CA ALA A 9 -49.68 16.39 29.08
C ALA A 9 -49.01 15.16 28.44
N LEU A 10 -49.08 15.01 27.11
CA LEU A 10 -48.28 14.08 26.37
C LEU A 10 -46.85 14.65 26.23
N SER A 11 -45.92 14.06 26.97
CA SER A 11 -44.49 14.33 26.79
C SER A 11 -44.01 13.53 25.58
N LEU A 12 -43.75 14.21 24.48
CA LEU A 12 -43.00 13.68 23.33
C LEU A 12 -41.52 13.62 23.70
N ILE A 13 -41.02 12.43 24.03
CA ILE A 13 -39.57 12.15 24.12
C ILE A 13 -39.06 11.98 22.72
N ALA A 14 -38.46 13.01 22.16
CA ALA A 14 -37.73 12.93 20.91
C ALA A 14 -36.40 12.16 21.16
N SER A 15 -36.37 10.87 20.83
CA SER A 15 -35.16 10.07 20.83
C SER A 15 -34.23 10.55 19.70
N CYS A 16 -33.24 11.35 20.07
CA CYS A 16 -32.17 11.75 19.16
C CYS A 16 -31.19 10.58 18.99
N SER A 17 -31.43 9.75 17.96
CA SER A 17 -30.49 8.70 17.55
C SER A 17 -29.29 9.36 16.91
N VAL A 18 -28.22 9.57 17.69
CA VAL A 18 -26.90 9.93 17.14
C VAL A 18 -26.36 8.72 16.41
N ALA A 19 -26.50 8.72 15.09
CA ALA A 19 -25.78 7.77 14.25
C ALA A 19 -24.28 8.06 14.40
N LEU A 20 -23.55 7.19 15.10
CA LEU A 20 -22.09 7.16 15.02
C LEU A 20 -21.74 6.80 13.58
N GLN A 21 -21.50 7.81 12.74
CA GLN A 21 -20.80 7.62 11.48
C GLN A 21 -19.37 7.27 11.87
N GLY A 22 -19.04 5.97 11.81
CA GLY A 22 -17.68 5.53 11.87
C GLY A 22 -16.90 6.29 10.80
N ALA A 23 -15.91 7.08 11.21
CA ALA A 23 -14.96 7.65 10.28
C ALA A 23 -14.35 6.47 9.52
N ALA A 24 -14.72 6.30 8.26
CA ALA A 24 -14.02 5.39 7.35
C ALA A 24 -12.57 5.88 7.37
N ALA A 25 -11.64 5.03 7.85
CA ALA A 25 -10.22 5.28 7.68
C ALA A 25 -10.04 5.56 6.20
N GLN A 26 -9.52 6.74 5.86
CA GLN A 26 -9.26 7.05 4.46
C GLN A 26 -8.18 6.07 4.02
N ASP A 27 -8.56 5.15 3.14
CA ASP A 27 -7.61 4.23 2.51
C ASP A 27 -6.58 5.07 1.78
N ILE A 28 -5.36 5.11 2.33
CA ILE A 28 -4.25 5.81 1.69
C ILE A 28 -3.81 4.95 0.52
N GLY A 29 -3.94 5.48 -0.70
CA GLY A 29 -3.53 4.78 -1.91
C GLY A 29 -4.65 3.98 -2.57
N LEU A 30 -4.35 2.76 -3.02
CA LEU A 30 -5.33 1.88 -3.66
C LEU A 30 -6.32 1.29 -2.64
N PRO A 31 -7.62 1.26 -2.94
CA PRO A 31 -8.60 0.58 -2.10
C PRO A 31 -8.35 -0.92 -2.03
N ILE A 32 -8.56 -1.51 -0.85
CA ILE A 32 -8.54 -2.96 -0.67
C ILE A 32 -9.58 -3.62 -1.61
N GLY A 33 -9.20 -4.73 -2.25
CA GLY A 33 -10.00 -5.45 -3.24
C GLY A 33 -9.94 -4.88 -4.66
N SER A 34 -9.35 -3.69 -4.86
CA SER A 34 -9.11 -3.16 -6.21
C SER A 34 -7.91 -3.86 -6.87
N THR A 35 -7.78 -3.71 -8.19
CA THR A 35 -6.62 -4.17 -8.96
C THR A 35 -5.93 -2.95 -9.57
N PRO A 36 -4.61 -2.77 -9.40
CA PRO A 36 -3.89 -1.68 -10.04
C PRO A 36 -3.91 -1.81 -11.56
N GLU A 37 -3.89 -0.68 -12.25
CA GLU A 37 -3.73 -0.65 -13.69
C GLU A 37 -2.37 -1.25 -14.09
N ALA A 38 -2.36 -2.10 -15.13
CA ALA A 38 -1.13 -2.61 -15.69
C ALA A 38 -0.38 -1.49 -16.42
N VAL A 39 0.84 -1.20 -15.99
CA VAL A 39 1.69 -0.18 -16.60
C VAL A 39 3.06 -0.74 -16.94
N GLU A 40 3.71 -0.10 -17.91
CA GLU A 40 5.08 -0.37 -18.29
C GLU A 40 6.01 0.68 -17.65
N ILE A 41 7.03 0.20 -16.96
CA ILE A 41 8.14 0.98 -16.39
C ILE A 41 9.47 0.39 -16.89
N GLU A 42 10.59 0.69 -16.26
CA GLU A 42 11.90 0.20 -16.69
C GLU A 42 12.59 -0.61 -15.59
N ASP A 43 13.51 -1.51 -15.98
CA ASP A 43 14.53 -1.97 -15.07
C ASP A 43 15.67 -0.94 -14.95
N LEU A 44 16.68 -1.23 -14.15
CA LEU A 44 17.82 -0.34 -13.96
C LEU A 44 18.76 -0.28 -15.17
N ASP A 45 18.62 -1.19 -16.12
CA ASP A 45 19.38 -1.19 -17.39
C ASP A 45 18.65 -0.43 -18.50
N GLY A 46 17.38 -0.06 -18.28
CA GLY A 46 16.55 0.69 -19.20
C GLY A 46 15.69 -0.18 -20.09
N ASN A 47 15.60 -1.47 -19.82
CA ASN A 47 14.69 -2.36 -20.54
C ASN A 47 13.25 -2.13 -20.06
N PRO A 48 12.25 -2.14 -20.97
CA PRO A 48 10.86 -2.02 -20.59
C PRO A 48 10.38 -3.23 -19.79
N VAL A 49 9.65 -2.99 -18.72
CA VAL A 49 9.09 -4.01 -17.83
C VAL A 49 7.60 -3.73 -17.63
N ASN A 50 6.74 -4.59 -18.13
CA ASN A 50 5.31 -4.51 -17.89
C ASN A 50 4.97 -5.16 -16.54
N LEU A 51 4.36 -4.40 -15.63
CA LEU A 51 3.99 -4.90 -14.29
C LEU A 51 2.95 -6.02 -14.33
N ALA A 52 2.22 -6.22 -15.43
CA ALA A 52 1.33 -7.36 -15.62
C ALA A 52 2.07 -8.73 -15.56
N GLN A 53 3.40 -8.76 -15.73
CA GLN A 53 4.15 -10.01 -15.58
C GLN A 53 4.26 -10.47 -14.11
N TYR A 54 4.06 -9.58 -13.16
CA TYR A 54 4.09 -9.86 -11.72
C TYR A 54 2.70 -9.97 -11.13
N VAL A 55 1.77 -9.08 -11.53
CA VAL A 55 0.42 -9.00 -10.98
C VAL A 55 -0.49 -10.08 -11.55
N GLY A 56 -1.26 -10.76 -10.69
CA GLY A 56 -2.23 -11.78 -11.12
C GLY A 56 -1.63 -13.15 -11.47
N ARG A 57 -0.42 -13.45 -10.98
CA ARG A 57 0.25 -14.76 -11.17
C ARG A 57 0.61 -15.43 -9.85
N LYS A 58 1.23 -14.69 -8.96
CA LYS A 58 1.49 -15.07 -7.58
C LYS A 58 1.31 -13.83 -6.70
N PRO A 59 1.18 -13.96 -5.39
CA PRO A 59 1.13 -12.82 -4.50
C PRO A 59 2.34 -11.91 -4.67
N VAL A 60 2.13 -10.59 -4.57
CA VAL A 60 3.19 -9.59 -4.76
C VAL A 60 3.15 -8.60 -3.61
N LEU A 61 4.31 -8.25 -3.08
CA LEU A 61 4.50 -7.11 -2.20
C LEU A 61 5.32 -6.05 -2.92
N VAL A 62 4.77 -4.86 -3.07
CA VAL A 62 5.38 -3.72 -3.76
C VAL A 62 5.74 -2.65 -2.76
N GLU A 63 6.98 -2.15 -2.79
CA GLU A 63 7.42 -0.95 -2.07
C GLU A 63 7.70 0.19 -3.05
N PHE A 64 7.16 1.38 -2.81
CA PHE A 64 7.57 2.62 -3.48
C PHE A 64 8.71 3.26 -2.67
N TRP A 65 9.88 3.36 -3.29
CA TRP A 65 11.15 3.56 -2.61
C TRP A 65 12.01 4.68 -3.24
N ALA A 66 12.93 5.22 -2.43
CA ALA A 66 14.00 6.09 -2.92
C ALA A 66 15.27 5.93 -2.07
N THR A 67 16.43 6.17 -2.70
CA THR A 67 17.74 6.10 -2.01
C THR A 67 17.91 7.09 -0.85
N TRP A 68 17.14 8.16 -0.86
CA TRP A 68 17.14 9.23 0.15
C TRP A 68 16.02 9.09 1.20
N CYS A 69 15.23 8.01 1.17
CA CYS A 69 14.06 7.81 2.02
C CYS A 69 14.47 7.17 3.38
N PRO A 70 14.47 7.91 4.50
CA PRO A 70 14.86 7.33 5.80
C PRO A 70 13.85 6.30 6.31
N LEU A 71 12.55 6.48 6.04
CA LEU A 71 11.50 5.53 6.44
C LEU A 71 11.64 4.20 5.67
N CYS A 72 12.07 4.25 4.40
CA CYS A 72 12.37 3.04 3.62
C CYS A 72 13.57 2.30 4.21
N ALA A 73 14.62 3.02 4.60
CA ALA A 73 15.79 2.43 5.25
C ALA A 73 15.43 1.77 6.59
N ALA A 74 14.54 2.38 7.38
CA ALA A 74 14.05 1.81 8.64
C ALA A 74 13.13 0.59 8.41
N LEU A 75 12.39 0.56 7.30
CA LEU A 75 11.50 -0.55 6.94
C LEU A 75 12.26 -1.76 6.36
N PHE A 76 13.42 -1.53 5.74
CA PHE A 76 14.19 -2.54 5.01
C PHE A 76 14.45 -3.84 5.81
N PRO A 77 14.86 -3.83 7.10
CA PRO A 77 15.08 -5.07 7.85
C PRO A 77 13.81 -5.94 7.98
N LYS A 78 12.62 -5.31 8.07
CA LYS A 78 11.34 -6.04 8.11
C LYS A 78 11.01 -6.68 6.75
N LEU A 79 11.30 -5.97 5.66
CA LEU A 79 11.13 -6.48 4.29
C LEU A 79 12.10 -7.63 4.01
N GLU A 80 13.37 -7.50 4.39
CA GLU A 80 14.38 -8.54 4.24
C GLU A 80 14.01 -9.80 5.03
N GLN A 81 13.56 -9.66 6.27
CA GLN A 81 13.09 -10.77 7.08
C GLN A 81 11.86 -11.47 6.45
N ALA A 82 10.92 -10.69 5.94
CA ALA A 82 9.73 -11.23 5.28
C ALA A 82 10.11 -11.94 3.97
N HIS A 83 11.01 -11.37 3.18
CA HIS A 83 11.53 -12.00 1.96
C HIS A 83 12.25 -13.32 2.26
N HIS A 84 13.10 -13.37 3.28
CA HIS A 84 13.77 -14.61 3.69
C HIS A 84 12.77 -15.72 4.04
N ARG A 85 11.62 -15.36 4.61
CA ARG A 85 10.58 -16.32 5.05
C ARG A 85 9.59 -16.70 3.95
N TYR A 86 9.26 -15.79 3.06
CA TYR A 86 8.14 -15.92 2.12
C TYR A 86 8.51 -15.70 0.65
N GLY A 87 9.79 -15.46 0.32
CA GLY A 87 10.23 -15.13 -1.05
C GLY A 87 9.91 -16.20 -2.09
N ASP A 88 9.81 -17.47 -1.70
CA ASP A 88 9.38 -18.55 -2.59
C ASP A 88 7.88 -18.45 -2.94
N GLN A 89 7.06 -17.85 -2.06
CA GLN A 89 5.60 -17.77 -2.18
C GLN A 89 5.12 -16.40 -2.66
N VAL A 90 5.86 -15.34 -2.37
CA VAL A 90 5.50 -13.94 -2.66
C VAL A 90 6.62 -13.28 -3.44
N GLU A 91 6.28 -12.56 -4.50
CA GLU A 91 7.22 -11.70 -5.22
C GLU A 91 7.41 -10.39 -4.46
N PHE A 92 8.67 -9.96 -4.28
CA PHE A 92 8.98 -8.68 -3.65
C PHE A 92 9.53 -7.73 -4.71
N LEU A 93 8.81 -6.64 -4.96
CA LEU A 93 9.16 -5.60 -5.92
C LEU A 93 9.46 -4.30 -5.20
N VAL A 94 10.55 -3.65 -5.56
CA VAL A 94 10.86 -2.28 -5.17
C VAL A 94 10.75 -1.39 -6.39
N ILE A 95 9.86 -0.41 -6.36
CA ILE A 95 9.69 0.58 -7.42
C ILE A 95 10.36 1.87 -6.98
N ALA A 96 11.52 2.16 -7.57
CA ALA A 96 12.24 3.39 -7.32
C ALA A 96 11.55 4.56 -8.01
N VAL A 97 11.10 5.55 -7.23
CA VAL A 97 10.44 6.76 -7.77
C VAL A 97 11.46 7.73 -8.36
N ALA A 98 11.13 8.41 -9.47
CA ALA A 98 12.04 9.31 -10.20
C ALA A 98 12.17 10.71 -9.56
N VAL A 99 12.15 10.79 -8.22
CA VAL A 99 12.25 12.06 -7.50
C VAL A 99 13.62 12.18 -6.86
N ASN A 100 14.38 13.22 -7.23
CA ASN A 100 15.70 13.55 -6.69
C ASN A 100 16.72 12.38 -6.72
N GLN A 101 16.60 11.49 -7.68
CA GLN A 101 17.53 10.39 -7.92
C GLN A 101 17.59 10.00 -9.40
N SER A 102 18.54 9.14 -9.76
CA SER A 102 18.74 8.63 -11.12
C SER A 102 19.08 7.14 -11.07
N LYS A 103 18.95 6.43 -12.21
CA LYS A 103 19.39 5.03 -12.32
C LYS A 103 20.84 4.85 -11.84
N ALA A 104 21.74 5.78 -12.19
CA ALA A 104 23.12 5.71 -11.77
C ALA A 104 23.31 5.86 -10.25
N SER A 105 22.54 6.75 -9.59
CA SER A 105 22.59 6.89 -8.13
C SER A 105 21.99 5.68 -7.42
N ILE A 106 20.93 5.08 -7.97
CA ILE A 106 20.30 3.85 -7.47
C ILE A 106 21.29 2.68 -7.57
N LYS A 107 21.93 2.46 -8.72
CA LYS A 107 22.92 1.38 -8.90
C LYS A 107 24.07 1.52 -7.88
N ARG A 108 24.65 2.72 -7.72
CA ARG A 108 25.69 2.96 -6.70
C ARG A 108 25.19 2.74 -5.25
N HIS A 109 23.92 3.01 -4.97
CA HIS A 109 23.34 2.73 -3.67
C HIS A 109 23.24 1.22 -3.44
N LEU A 110 22.74 0.47 -4.42
CA LEU A 110 22.58 -0.99 -4.35
C LEU A 110 23.91 -1.75 -4.29
N GLU A 111 24.99 -1.21 -4.86
CA GLU A 111 26.36 -1.76 -4.70
C GLU A 111 26.80 -1.75 -3.23
N ARG A 112 26.38 -0.75 -2.46
CA ARG A 112 26.74 -0.58 -1.04
C ARG A 112 25.71 -1.17 -0.08
N HIS A 113 24.46 -1.24 -0.53
CA HIS A 113 23.31 -1.71 0.22
C HIS A 113 22.50 -2.67 -0.66
N PRO A 114 22.99 -3.91 -0.89
CA PRO A 114 22.32 -4.86 -1.75
C PRO A 114 20.93 -5.22 -1.21
N MET A 115 19.98 -5.34 -2.12
CA MET A 115 18.60 -5.76 -1.83
C MET A 115 18.33 -7.10 -2.52
N PRO A 116 17.71 -8.08 -1.84
CA PRO A 116 17.37 -9.37 -2.45
C PRO A 116 16.08 -9.29 -3.28
N PHE A 117 15.64 -8.09 -3.67
CA PHE A 117 14.38 -7.80 -4.37
C PHE A 117 14.61 -7.41 -5.81
N VAL A 118 13.57 -7.56 -6.64
CA VAL A 118 13.56 -6.96 -7.97
C VAL A 118 13.38 -5.44 -7.83
N VAL A 119 14.35 -4.66 -8.31
CA VAL A 119 14.31 -3.20 -8.27
C VAL A 119 13.99 -2.66 -9.67
N LEU A 120 12.88 -1.93 -9.80
CA LEU A 120 12.41 -1.31 -11.03
C LEU A 120 12.47 0.22 -10.91
N TRP A 121 12.46 0.90 -12.06
CA TRP A 121 12.59 2.34 -12.17
C TRP A 121 11.36 2.98 -12.81
N ASP A 122 10.65 3.81 -12.06
CA ASP A 122 9.44 4.51 -12.55
C ASP A 122 9.78 5.91 -13.07
N THR A 123 10.43 5.96 -14.23
CA THR A 123 10.92 7.20 -14.88
C THR A 123 9.86 8.30 -15.00
N GLN A 124 8.62 7.92 -15.27
CA GLN A 124 7.52 8.85 -15.59
C GLN A 124 6.43 8.88 -14.51
N GLY A 125 6.62 8.21 -13.38
CA GLY A 125 5.61 8.10 -12.34
C GLY A 125 4.37 7.32 -12.77
N ARG A 126 4.48 6.41 -13.74
CA ARG A 126 3.34 5.59 -14.21
C ARG A 126 2.87 4.63 -13.12
N ALA A 127 3.81 3.93 -12.46
CA ALA A 127 3.49 3.04 -11.37
C ALA A 127 2.99 3.83 -10.14
N VAL A 128 3.59 4.98 -9.82
CA VAL A 128 3.11 5.87 -8.75
C VAL A 128 1.63 6.23 -8.97
N ARG A 129 1.22 6.55 -10.19
CA ARG A 129 -0.18 6.86 -10.51
C ARG A 129 -1.08 5.63 -10.48
N ALA A 130 -0.65 4.52 -11.10
CA ALA A 130 -1.44 3.28 -11.18
C ALA A 130 -1.71 2.69 -9.78
N PHE A 131 -0.74 2.78 -8.88
CA PHE A 131 -0.86 2.32 -7.50
C PHE A 131 -1.34 3.41 -6.54
N LYS A 132 -1.60 4.63 -7.02
CA LYS A 132 -1.97 5.80 -6.21
C LYS A 132 -1.04 5.99 -5.01
N ALA A 133 0.27 5.75 -5.21
CA ALA A 133 1.27 5.82 -4.15
C ALA A 133 1.40 7.27 -3.64
N PRO A 134 1.06 7.56 -2.38
CA PRO A 134 1.03 8.92 -1.85
C PRO A 134 2.41 9.43 -1.45
N THR A 135 3.32 8.49 -1.17
CA THR A 135 4.67 8.77 -0.65
C THR A 135 5.63 7.62 -0.92
N THR A 136 6.91 7.77 -0.61
CA THR A 136 7.85 6.67 -0.45
C THR A 136 7.58 5.89 0.85
N SER A 137 8.18 4.70 1.02
CA SER A 137 7.83 3.71 2.06
C SER A 137 6.34 3.27 2.02
N TYR A 138 5.66 3.50 0.90
CA TYR A 138 4.31 2.98 0.67
C TYR A 138 4.40 1.52 0.22
N ILE A 139 3.69 0.67 0.95
CA ILE A 139 3.59 -0.77 0.67
C ILE A 139 2.21 -1.09 0.13
N VAL A 140 2.17 -1.91 -0.91
CA VAL A 140 0.95 -2.55 -1.43
C VAL A 140 1.18 -4.05 -1.47
N ALA A 141 0.30 -4.84 -0.86
CA ALA A 141 0.29 -6.29 -1.05
C ALA A 141 -0.89 -6.67 -1.96
N LEU A 142 -0.62 -7.56 -2.91
CA LEU A 142 -1.59 -8.08 -3.88
C LEU A 142 -1.66 -9.60 -3.72
N ASP A 143 -2.87 -10.16 -3.75
CA ASP A 143 -3.06 -11.60 -3.82
C ASP A 143 -2.69 -12.19 -5.19
N ALA A 144 -2.77 -13.52 -5.32
CA ALA A 144 -2.47 -14.21 -6.58
C ALA A 144 -3.39 -13.83 -7.75
N SER A 145 -4.56 -13.23 -7.47
CA SER A 145 -5.47 -12.70 -8.50
C SER A 145 -5.17 -11.24 -8.88
N GLY A 146 -4.20 -10.60 -8.20
CA GLY A 146 -3.81 -9.21 -8.41
C GLY A 146 -4.69 -8.20 -7.67
N LYS A 147 -5.47 -8.63 -6.68
CA LYS A 147 -6.27 -7.73 -5.85
C LYS A 147 -5.47 -7.23 -4.66
N VAL A 148 -5.63 -5.96 -4.34
CA VAL A 148 -5.03 -5.33 -3.17
C VAL A 148 -5.60 -5.95 -1.89
N THR A 149 -4.72 -6.45 -1.04
CA THR A 149 -5.05 -7.04 0.26
C THR A 149 -4.52 -6.21 1.43
N TYR A 150 -3.54 -5.35 1.16
CA TYR A 150 -2.93 -4.45 2.15
C TYR A 150 -2.42 -3.19 1.47
N THR A 151 -2.56 -2.06 2.14
CA THR A 151 -1.85 -0.81 1.85
C THR A 151 -1.40 -0.15 3.15
N GLY A 152 -0.22 0.44 3.13
CA GLY A 152 0.31 1.16 4.30
C GLY A 152 1.50 2.02 3.92
N SER A 153 1.92 2.91 4.82
CA SER A 153 3.09 3.78 4.64
C SER A 153 3.82 4.02 5.96
N GLY A 154 5.11 4.38 5.88
CA GLY A 154 5.94 4.63 7.05
C GLY A 154 6.70 3.39 7.52
N GLU A 155 7.45 3.54 8.61
CA GLU A 155 8.35 2.51 9.14
C GLU A 155 7.69 1.51 10.11
N ASP A 156 6.53 1.89 10.69
CA ASP A 156 5.84 1.08 11.71
C ASP A 156 4.92 0.01 11.14
N GLN A 157 4.95 -0.22 9.82
CA GLN A 157 4.12 -1.22 9.17
C GLN A 157 4.47 -2.65 9.63
N ASP A 158 3.42 -3.48 9.77
CA ASP A 158 3.56 -4.92 9.96
C ASP A 158 3.67 -5.62 8.60
N ILE A 159 4.90 -5.77 8.10
CA ILE A 159 5.17 -6.38 6.80
C ILE A 159 4.80 -7.86 6.78
N GLU A 160 4.93 -8.56 7.91
CA GLU A 160 4.52 -9.95 8.00
C GLU A 160 2.99 -10.10 7.85
N ALA A 161 2.22 -9.23 8.48
CA ALA A 161 0.77 -9.19 8.30
C ALA A 161 0.37 -8.83 6.86
N ALA A 162 1.09 -7.88 6.22
CA ALA A 162 0.88 -7.54 4.83
C ALA A 162 1.09 -8.74 3.90
N VAL A 163 2.21 -9.46 4.06
CA VAL A 163 2.50 -10.68 3.28
C VAL A 163 1.44 -11.76 3.51
N LYS A 164 1.07 -12.03 4.77
CA LYS A 164 0.05 -13.03 5.11
C LYS A 164 -1.34 -12.69 4.56
N SER A 165 -1.66 -11.40 4.38
CA SER A 165 -2.92 -10.99 3.76
C SER A 165 -2.97 -11.37 2.28
N ALA A 166 -1.84 -11.33 1.58
CA ALA A 166 -1.73 -11.66 0.16
C ALA A 166 -1.75 -13.19 -0.11
N LEU A 167 -1.42 -14.00 0.90
CA LEU A 167 -1.37 -15.47 0.81
C LEU A 167 -2.74 -16.15 1.08
N LYS A 168 -3.78 -15.39 1.42
CA LYS A 168 -5.12 -15.92 1.70
C LYS A 168 -5.92 -16.09 0.42
#